data_27f95cb51437cc21be966a4997733c2f
#
_entry.id   27f95cb51437cc21be966a4997733c2f
#
_cell.length_a   1.000
_cell.length_b   1.000
_cell.length_c   1.000
_cell.angle_alpha   90.00
_cell.angle_beta   90.00
_cell.angle_gamma   90.00
#
_symmetry.space_group_name_H-M   'P 1'
#
loop_
_entity.id
_entity.type
_entity.pdbx_description
1 polymer ?
#
loop_
_entity_poly.entity_id
_entity_poly.type
_entity_poly.pdbx_seq_one_letter_code
_entity_poly.pdbx_strand_id
1 'polypeptide(L)'
;MKKIYSILVVLFCLFFPEASAQKVGLVLSGGGAKGLTHIGIIRALEENNIPIDYIAGTSMGAIVGSLYAMGYSPDDMEKLIKSDDFKRWYSGGIQEKYIYYFKKNPPTPEFINIRVSLKNPFTR
;
A
#
# COMPACT_ATOMS: atom_id res chain seq x y z
N MET A 1 -18.87 42.43 -39.36
CA MET A 1 -17.72 41.53 -39.37
C MET A 1 -17.29 41.14 -37.95
N LYS A 2 -17.12 42.06 -36.99
CA LYS A 2 -16.69 41.73 -35.61
C LYS A 2 -17.60 40.71 -34.88
N LYS A 3 -18.94 40.79 -35.05
CA LYS A 3 -19.90 39.86 -34.43
C LYS A 3 -19.77 38.42 -34.95
N ILE A 4 -19.42 38.25 -36.22
CA ILE A 4 -19.22 36.93 -36.85
C ILE A 4 -17.98 36.24 -36.27
N TYR A 5 -16.88 36.97 -36.07
CA TYR A 5 -15.67 36.43 -35.45
C TYR A 5 -15.91 36.02 -33.98
N SER A 6 -16.71 36.81 -33.22
CA SER A 6 -17.05 36.43 -31.85
C SER A 6 -17.86 35.12 -31.80
N ILE A 7 -18.82 34.95 -32.71
CA ILE A 7 -19.62 33.71 -32.79
C ILE A 7 -18.72 32.52 -33.19
N LEU A 8 -17.83 32.72 -34.14
CA LEU A 8 -16.89 31.68 -34.57
C LEU A 8 -15.94 31.23 -33.45
N VAL A 9 -15.44 32.18 -32.65
CA VAL A 9 -14.59 31.87 -31.49
C VAL A 9 -15.37 31.11 -30.42
N VAL A 10 -16.60 31.49 -30.13
CA VAL A 10 -17.44 30.77 -29.17
C VAL A 10 -17.78 29.38 -29.68
N LEU A 11 -18.12 29.21 -30.95
CA LEU A 11 -18.34 27.90 -31.56
C LEU A 11 -17.09 27.03 -31.51
N PHE A 12 -15.91 27.60 -31.78
CA PHE A 12 -14.64 26.89 -31.71
C PHE A 12 -14.33 26.40 -30.29
N CYS A 13 -14.60 27.21 -29.26
CA CYS A 13 -14.44 26.80 -27.85
C CYS A 13 -15.39 25.67 -27.44
N LEU A 14 -16.60 25.59 -28.03
CA LEU A 14 -17.58 24.55 -27.74
C LEU A 14 -17.24 23.20 -28.42
N PHE A 15 -16.42 23.21 -29.45
CA PHE A 15 -15.99 22.00 -30.16
C PHE A 15 -14.68 21.39 -29.64
N PHE A 16 -14.01 21.98 -28.64
CA PHE A 16 -12.91 21.29 -27.99
C PHE A 16 -13.48 20.14 -27.17
N PRO A 17 -13.20 18.87 -27.56
CA PRO A 17 -13.52 17.74 -26.68
C PRO A 17 -12.75 17.93 -25.39
N GLU A 18 -13.42 17.72 -24.27
CA GLU A 18 -12.75 17.64 -22.97
C GLU A 18 -11.56 16.72 -23.13
N ALA A 19 -10.36 17.25 -22.93
CA ALA A 19 -9.15 16.43 -22.92
C ALA A 19 -9.32 15.45 -21.75
N SER A 20 -9.74 14.23 -22.06
CA SER A 20 -9.88 13.18 -21.05
C SER A 20 -8.50 12.99 -20.43
N ALA A 21 -8.33 13.47 -19.21
CA ALA A 21 -7.08 13.31 -18.48
C ALA A 21 -6.78 11.81 -18.38
N GLN A 22 -5.58 11.42 -18.77
CA GLN A 22 -5.13 10.04 -18.68
C GLN A 22 -5.14 9.61 -17.22
N LYS A 23 -5.83 8.51 -16.92
CA LYS A 23 -5.89 7.97 -15.56
C LYS A 23 -4.63 7.18 -15.23
N VAL A 24 -4.12 7.37 -14.02
CA VAL A 24 -2.90 6.74 -13.55
C VAL A 24 -3.23 5.58 -12.61
N GLY A 25 -2.77 4.38 -12.96
CA GLY A 25 -2.85 3.21 -12.10
C GLY A 25 -1.50 2.88 -11.50
N LEU A 26 -1.46 2.74 -10.17
CA LEU A 26 -0.26 2.34 -9.43
C LEU A 26 -0.34 0.87 -9.02
N VAL A 27 0.66 0.08 -9.42
CA VAL A 27 0.75 -1.34 -9.04
C VAL A 27 1.93 -1.55 -8.11
N LEU A 28 1.65 -2.05 -6.90
CA LEU A 28 2.62 -2.24 -5.83
C LEU A 28 2.89 -3.73 -5.60
N SER A 29 4.14 -4.14 -5.74
CA SER A 29 4.56 -5.52 -5.53
C SER A 29 4.74 -5.86 -4.04
N GLY A 30 4.84 -7.16 -3.74
CA GLY A 30 5.30 -7.63 -2.44
C GLY A 30 6.81 -7.40 -2.26
N GLY A 31 7.31 -7.78 -1.10
CA GLY A 31 8.75 -7.74 -0.82
C GLY A 31 9.10 -7.64 0.67
N GLY A 32 8.17 -7.91 1.56
CA GLY A 32 8.38 -7.78 3.00
C GLY A 32 8.84 -6.36 3.35
N ALA A 33 9.90 -6.22 4.14
CA ALA A 33 10.43 -4.92 4.54
C ALA A 33 10.83 -4.03 3.36
N LYS A 34 11.28 -4.59 2.25
CA LYS A 34 11.59 -3.83 1.02
C LYS A 34 10.36 -3.17 0.39
N GLY A 35 9.17 -3.74 0.59
CA GLY A 35 7.92 -3.17 0.11
C GLY A 35 7.56 -1.82 0.78
N LEU A 36 8.21 -1.47 1.88
CA LEU A 36 8.04 -0.16 2.51
C LEU A 36 8.57 1.00 1.65
N THR A 37 9.43 0.72 0.67
CA THR A 37 9.89 1.72 -0.31
C THR A 37 8.74 2.28 -1.15
N HIS A 38 7.62 1.57 -1.24
CA HIS A 38 6.42 2.05 -1.93
C HIS A 38 5.87 3.36 -1.35
N ILE A 39 6.06 3.60 -0.05
CA ILE A 39 5.68 4.88 0.59
C ILE A 39 6.47 6.04 -0.02
N GLY A 40 7.77 5.85 -0.25
CA GLY A 40 8.60 6.85 -0.92
C GLY A 40 8.18 7.11 -2.37
N ILE A 41 7.74 6.07 -3.08
CA ILE A 41 7.21 6.21 -4.44
C ILE A 41 5.92 7.02 -4.44
N ILE A 42 4.97 6.72 -3.54
CA ILE A 42 3.71 7.46 -3.41
C ILE A 42 4.02 8.93 -3.07
N ARG A 43 4.92 9.19 -2.13
CA ARG A 43 5.37 10.54 -1.78
C ARG A 43 5.89 11.29 -3.00
N ALA A 44 6.77 10.66 -3.79
CA ALA A 44 7.34 11.27 -4.98
C ALA A 44 6.27 11.58 -6.04
N LEU A 45 5.25 10.74 -6.19
CA LEU A 45 4.13 10.99 -7.10
C LEU A 45 3.30 12.19 -6.64
N GLU A 46 2.97 12.27 -5.34
CA GLU A 46 2.24 13.41 -4.77
C GLU A 46 3.01 14.73 -4.90
N GLU A 47 4.31 14.72 -4.57
CA GLU A 47 5.18 15.90 -4.68
C GLU A 47 5.28 16.42 -6.11
N ASN A 48 5.15 15.55 -7.09
CA ASN A 48 5.14 15.91 -8.51
C ASN A 48 3.72 16.12 -9.09
N ASN A 49 2.69 16.19 -8.24
CA ASN A 49 1.29 16.36 -8.61
C ASN A 49 0.80 15.32 -9.64
N ILE A 50 1.29 14.10 -9.55
CA ILE A 50 0.83 12.98 -10.38
C ILE A 50 -0.33 12.31 -9.63
N PRO A 51 -1.58 12.41 -10.14
CA PRO A 51 -2.72 11.81 -9.49
C PRO A 51 -2.64 10.28 -9.56
N ILE A 52 -3.11 9.60 -8.51
CA ILE A 52 -3.25 8.14 -8.48
C ILE A 52 -4.73 7.82 -8.49
N ASP A 53 -5.26 7.42 -9.65
CA ASP A 53 -6.68 7.10 -9.82
C ASP A 53 -7.02 5.67 -9.39
N TYR A 54 -6.09 4.76 -9.57
CA TYR A 54 -6.25 3.34 -9.25
C TYR A 54 -5.01 2.82 -8.54
N ILE A 55 -5.22 1.96 -7.56
CA ILE A 55 -4.13 1.31 -6.87
C ILE A 55 -4.41 -0.20 -6.75
N ALA A 56 -3.40 -1.00 -7.03
CA ALA A 56 -3.42 -2.44 -6.84
C ALA A 56 -2.13 -2.88 -6.15
N GLY A 57 -2.22 -3.88 -5.28
CA GLY A 57 -1.04 -4.31 -4.54
C GLY A 57 -1.12 -5.76 -4.09
N THR A 58 0.04 -6.34 -3.80
CA THR A 58 0.16 -7.68 -3.21
C THR A 58 1.10 -7.64 -2.01
N SER A 59 0.85 -8.46 -0.97
CA SER A 59 1.65 -8.52 0.26
C SER A 59 1.87 -7.12 0.87
N MET A 60 3.10 -6.70 1.10
CA MET A 60 3.41 -5.37 1.63
C MET A 60 2.87 -4.24 0.75
N GLY A 61 2.88 -4.42 -0.57
CA GLY A 61 2.28 -3.46 -1.50
C GLY A 61 0.77 -3.34 -1.32
N ALA A 62 0.07 -4.40 -0.93
CA ALA A 62 -1.35 -4.34 -0.60
C ALA A 62 -1.58 -3.55 0.71
N ILE A 63 -0.72 -3.74 1.71
CA ILE A 63 -0.80 -2.98 2.97
C ILE A 63 -0.62 -1.49 2.71
N VAL A 64 0.46 -1.12 2.03
CA VAL A 64 0.75 0.29 1.70
C VAL A 64 -0.36 0.89 0.82
N GLY A 65 -0.79 0.15 -0.21
CA GLY A 65 -1.86 0.59 -1.10
C GLY A 65 -3.20 0.78 -0.39
N SER A 66 -3.53 -0.10 0.55
CA SER A 66 -4.75 0.01 1.36
C SER A 66 -4.70 1.22 2.30
N LEU A 67 -3.57 1.47 2.95
CA LEU A 67 -3.40 2.64 3.80
C LEU A 67 -3.58 3.93 2.98
N TYR A 68 -2.98 3.98 1.79
CA TYR A 68 -3.12 5.12 0.89
C TYR A 68 -4.59 5.31 0.45
N ALA A 69 -5.26 4.25 0.05
CA ALA A 69 -6.67 4.28 -0.34
C ALA A 69 -7.61 4.71 0.80
N MET A 70 -7.22 4.47 2.06
CA MET A 70 -7.92 4.96 3.25
C MET A 70 -7.63 6.43 3.57
N GLY A 71 -6.77 7.11 2.81
CA GLY A 71 -6.44 8.52 2.99
C GLY A 71 -5.26 8.80 3.93
N TYR A 72 -4.45 7.79 4.26
CA TYR A 72 -3.21 8.03 5.00
C TYR A 72 -2.20 8.75 4.12
N SER A 73 -1.62 9.83 4.66
CA SER A 73 -0.49 10.47 4.00
C SER A 73 0.78 9.59 4.07
N PRO A 74 1.76 9.79 3.18
CA PRO A 74 3.04 9.10 3.28
C PRO A 74 3.71 9.21 4.66
N ASP A 75 3.59 10.38 5.31
CA ASP A 75 4.13 10.60 6.65
C ASP A 75 3.40 9.80 7.72
N ASP A 76 2.08 9.71 7.63
CA ASP A 76 1.28 8.92 8.58
C ASP A 76 1.50 7.43 8.40
N MET A 77 1.65 6.97 7.16
CA MET A 77 2.04 5.60 6.87
C MET A 77 3.40 5.27 7.46
N GLU A 78 4.38 6.16 7.34
CA GLU A 78 5.71 5.99 7.91
C GLU A 78 5.68 5.92 9.44
N LYS A 79 4.91 6.80 10.10
CA LYS A 79 4.70 6.77 11.55
C LYS A 79 4.06 5.45 12.00
N LEU A 80 3.00 5.02 11.29
CA LEU A 80 2.31 3.78 11.62
C LEU A 80 3.25 2.57 11.54
N ILE A 81 4.04 2.47 10.47
CA ILE A 81 4.96 1.34 10.27
C ILE A 81 6.09 1.31 11.30
N LYS A 82 6.55 2.48 11.75
CA LYS A 82 7.55 2.58 12.83
C LYS A 82 6.98 2.29 14.21
N SER A 83 5.66 2.24 14.37
CA SER A 83 5.02 2.02 15.66
C SER A 83 5.24 0.61 16.19
N ASP A 84 5.18 0.47 17.51
CA ASP A 84 5.27 -0.85 18.16
C ASP A 84 4.03 -1.69 17.91
N ASP A 85 2.88 -1.08 17.63
CA ASP A 85 1.66 -1.77 17.24
C ASP A 85 1.85 -2.49 15.90
N PHE A 86 2.41 -1.81 14.91
CA PHE A 86 2.68 -2.42 13.61
C PHE A 86 3.69 -3.57 13.73
N LYS A 87 4.75 -3.38 14.51
CA LYS A 87 5.75 -4.44 14.78
C LYS A 87 5.08 -5.67 15.39
N ARG A 88 4.16 -5.48 16.36
CA ARG A 88 3.40 -6.58 16.97
C ARG A 88 2.51 -7.28 15.96
N TRP A 89 1.78 -6.54 15.12
CA TRP A 89 0.94 -7.12 14.07
C TRP A 89 1.76 -7.95 13.09
N TYR A 90 2.88 -7.41 12.65
CA TYR A 90 3.76 -8.12 11.72
C TYR A 90 4.41 -9.37 12.32
N SER A 91 4.80 -9.33 13.61
CA SER A 91 5.43 -10.47 14.31
C SER A 91 4.42 -11.49 14.84
N GLY A 92 3.12 -11.22 14.75
CA GLY A 92 2.09 -12.08 15.34
C GLY A 92 2.04 -12.01 16.86
N GLY A 93 2.66 -11.01 17.46
CA GLY A 93 2.66 -10.80 18.90
C GLY A 93 1.27 -10.43 19.43
N ILE A 94 0.76 -11.22 20.35
CA ILE A 94 -0.49 -10.94 21.06
C ILE A 94 -0.15 -10.25 22.38
N GLN A 95 -0.88 -9.17 22.72
CA GLN A 95 -0.72 -8.55 24.03
C GLN A 95 -1.19 -9.52 25.12
N GLU A 96 -0.39 -9.71 26.16
CA GLU A 96 -0.68 -10.65 27.26
C GLU A 96 -2.09 -10.44 27.87
N LYS A 97 -2.58 -9.20 27.93
CA LYS A 97 -3.92 -8.89 28.42
C LYS A 97 -5.07 -9.51 27.62
N TYR A 98 -4.82 -9.97 26.38
CA TYR A 98 -5.79 -10.65 25.54
C TYR A 98 -5.59 -12.18 25.50
N ILE A 99 -4.56 -12.69 26.19
CA ILE A 99 -4.33 -14.14 26.30
C ILE A 99 -5.21 -14.69 27.42
N TYR A 100 -6.21 -15.49 27.02
CA TYR A 100 -7.01 -16.21 27.99
C TYR A 100 -6.20 -17.42 28.52
N TYR A 101 -5.72 -17.36 29.76
CA TYR A 101 -4.91 -18.39 30.38
C TYR A 101 -5.56 -19.78 30.41
N PHE A 102 -6.88 -19.86 30.31
CA PHE A 102 -7.62 -21.10 30.38
C PHE A 102 -7.99 -21.72 29.03
N LYS A 103 -7.71 -21.03 27.93
CA LYS A 103 -7.96 -21.56 26.59
C LYS A 103 -6.64 -22.06 25.99
N LYS A 104 -6.33 -23.35 26.21
CA LYS A 104 -5.32 -24.03 25.38
C LYS A 104 -5.77 -23.84 23.92
N ASN A 105 -4.91 -23.28 23.08
CA ASN A 105 -5.16 -23.33 21.66
C ASN A 105 -5.44 -24.76 21.26
N PRO A 106 -6.56 -25.04 20.56
CA PRO A 106 -6.77 -26.38 20.02
C PRO A 106 -5.53 -26.70 19.18
N PRO A 107 -5.01 -27.95 19.28
CA PRO A 107 -3.88 -28.34 18.43
C PRO A 107 -4.30 -28.07 17.00
N THR A 108 -3.55 -27.21 16.32
CA THR A 108 -3.72 -27.00 14.89
C THR A 108 -3.57 -28.36 14.24
N PRO A 109 -4.48 -28.79 13.36
CA PRO A 109 -4.32 -30.06 12.64
C PRO A 109 -3.16 -29.89 11.64
N GLU A 110 -1.95 -29.98 12.15
CA GLU A 110 -0.75 -30.00 11.34
C GLU A 110 -0.61 -31.40 10.75
N PHE A 111 -1.00 -31.56 9.50
CA PHE A 111 -0.83 -32.82 8.78
C PHE A 111 0.63 -33.14 8.47
N ILE A 112 1.49 -32.13 8.45
CA ILE A 112 2.93 -32.28 8.19
C ILE A 112 3.70 -31.31 9.08
N ASN A 113 4.55 -31.83 9.96
CA ASN A 113 5.47 -31.05 10.77
C ASN A 113 6.90 -31.33 10.31
N ILE A 114 7.50 -30.41 9.55
CA ILE A 114 8.89 -30.52 9.08
C ILE A 114 9.77 -29.77 10.07
N ARG A 115 10.47 -30.51 10.96
CA ARG A 115 11.46 -29.91 11.85
C ARG A 115 12.82 -29.91 11.17
N VAL A 116 13.24 -28.77 10.64
CA VAL A 116 14.58 -28.57 10.09
C VAL A 116 15.54 -28.22 11.24
N SER A 117 16.40 -29.14 11.60
CA SER A 117 17.50 -28.91 12.55
C SER A 117 18.77 -28.61 11.78
N LEU A 118 19.16 -27.34 11.76
CA LEU A 118 20.47 -26.94 11.22
C LEU A 118 21.55 -27.28 12.27
N LYS A 119 22.04 -28.48 12.24
CA LYS A 119 23.23 -28.85 13.02
C LYS A 119 24.44 -28.22 12.34
N ASN A 120 25.07 -27.27 13.02
CA ASN A 120 26.28 -26.65 12.50
C ASN A 120 27.39 -27.73 12.42
N PRO A 121 27.89 -28.10 11.22
CA PRO A 121 28.88 -29.18 11.07
C PRO A 121 30.27 -28.79 11.58
N PHE A 122 30.47 -27.54 12.00
CA PHE A 122 31.79 -27.03 12.43
C PHE A 122 31.96 -26.91 13.96
N THR A 123 30.99 -27.30 14.75
CA THR A 123 31.17 -27.44 16.22
C THR A 123 31.44 -28.88 16.57
N ARG A 124 32.72 -29.20 16.77
CA ARG A 124 33.17 -30.38 17.52
C ARG A 124 33.21 -30.08 19.00
#